data_173a3154f220b278cd5674ac7573aecc
#
_entry.id   173a3154f220b278cd5674ac7573aecc
#
_cell.length_a   1.000
_cell.length_b   1.000
_cell.length_c   1.000
_cell.angle_alpha   90.00
_cell.angle_beta   90.00
_cell.angle_gamma   90.00
#
_symmetry.space_group_name_H-M   'P 1'
#
loop_
_entity.id
_entity.type
_entity.pdbx_description
1 polymer ?
#
loop_
_entity_poly.entity_id
_entity_poly.type
_entity_poly.pdbx_seq_one_letter_code
_entity_poly.pdbx_strand_id
1 'polypeptide(L)'
;MTQTVNTADYRTRIVSSLSEVGQPAWDALVQAQPQPNPFLSFAFLHALHESGSASEDKGWQPQYLTLWQSQALVAALPMYAKFHSYGEYVFDWAWADAYRRNGIDYYPKLLSAIPFTPVTGARLMAHDDAGRAALLDALQALQRNSGLSSTHVLYPTEPEAALFAAAGFMRRKGVQFHWQNQGYDTFEQFLSTLEQKKRKNIRAERRKVHEAGISLRQVRGRDAGEADWQFFKRCYDQTYREHYSTPYLNLDFFLRIGEHMPDHVLLVIAERDARPIAASLLIYDQRALYGRYWGCIEQHACLHFETAYYQPLEFCIANGIAAFEGGAQGEHKMARGFLPEQTWSAHWLAHPSFSDAVERFLRQEGRGMSAYLDELNERNPFKS
;
A
#
# COMPACT_ATOMS: atom_id res chain seq x y z
N MET A 1 -29.93 -9.51 27.02
CA MET A 1 -30.36 -10.59 26.12
C MET A 1 -29.20 -10.85 25.17
N THR A 2 -28.40 -11.87 25.44
CA THR A 2 -27.28 -12.30 24.62
C THR A 2 -27.85 -13.04 23.41
N GLN A 3 -27.84 -12.42 22.24
CA GLN A 3 -28.12 -13.15 21.00
C GLN A 3 -26.98 -14.16 20.78
N THR A 4 -27.29 -15.41 20.90
CA THR A 4 -26.46 -16.54 20.45
C THR A 4 -26.38 -16.40 18.93
N VAL A 5 -25.27 -15.89 18.40
CA VAL A 5 -24.97 -15.91 16.96
C VAL A 5 -24.76 -17.37 16.57
N ASN A 6 -25.70 -17.89 15.81
CA ASN A 6 -25.63 -19.22 15.25
C ASN A 6 -24.50 -19.24 14.19
N THR A 7 -23.37 -19.85 14.50
CA THR A 7 -22.21 -20.01 13.60
C THR A 7 -22.45 -21.04 12.50
N ALA A 8 -23.67 -21.49 12.30
CA ALA A 8 -24.06 -22.46 11.30
C ALA A 8 -24.28 -21.76 9.95
N ASP A 9 -23.54 -22.21 8.96
CA ASP A 9 -23.67 -22.12 7.51
C ASP A 9 -22.73 -21.23 6.74
N TYR A 10 -21.52 -20.87 7.25
CA TYR A 10 -20.49 -20.34 6.38
C TYR A 10 -19.73 -21.46 5.66
N ARG A 11 -19.71 -21.39 4.33
CA ARG A 11 -18.86 -22.24 3.50
C ARG A 11 -17.55 -21.52 3.19
N THR A 12 -16.45 -22.04 3.66
CA THR A 12 -15.09 -21.55 3.33
C THR A 12 -14.68 -22.06 1.95
N ARG A 13 -14.12 -21.14 1.13
CA ARG A 13 -13.44 -21.48 -0.14
C ARG A 13 -12.12 -20.74 -0.23
N ILE A 14 -11.13 -21.38 -0.84
CA ILE A 14 -9.91 -20.71 -1.32
C ILE A 14 -10.08 -20.60 -2.84
N VAL A 15 -10.03 -19.36 -3.33
CA VAL A 15 -10.14 -19.10 -4.77
C VAL A 15 -8.82 -18.58 -5.32
N SER A 16 -8.44 -19.04 -6.49
CA SER A 16 -7.18 -18.68 -7.13
C SER A 16 -7.34 -17.52 -8.12
N SER A 17 -8.57 -17.17 -8.46
CA SER A 17 -8.90 -16.03 -9.31
C SER A 17 -10.08 -15.25 -8.74
N LEU A 18 -10.01 -13.92 -8.79
CA LEU A 18 -11.14 -13.06 -8.44
C LEU A 18 -12.33 -13.23 -9.40
N SER A 19 -12.10 -13.73 -10.61
CA SER A 19 -13.16 -14.04 -11.56
C SER A 19 -14.12 -15.13 -11.05
N GLU A 20 -13.67 -16.00 -10.11
CA GLU A 20 -14.51 -16.99 -9.44
C GLU A 20 -15.51 -16.35 -8.46
N VAL A 21 -15.21 -15.15 -7.98
CA VAL A 21 -16.06 -14.35 -7.08
C VAL A 21 -16.96 -13.41 -7.89
N GLY A 22 -16.41 -12.77 -8.89
CA GLY A 22 -17.04 -11.74 -9.72
C GLY A 22 -16.97 -10.34 -9.10
N GLN A 23 -16.78 -9.36 -9.98
CA GLN A 23 -16.60 -7.96 -9.60
C GLN A 23 -17.72 -7.41 -8.71
N PRO A 24 -19.03 -7.59 -8.99
CA PRO A 24 -20.08 -7.00 -8.18
C PRO A 24 -20.05 -7.45 -6.71
N ALA A 25 -19.82 -8.75 -6.46
CA ALA A 25 -19.78 -9.30 -5.12
C ALA A 25 -18.53 -8.83 -4.35
N TRP A 26 -17.37 -8.81 -5.02
CA TRP A 26 -16.13 -8.34 -4.45
C TRP A 26 -16.16 -6.86 -4.11
N ASP A 27 -16.54 -6.00 -5.05
CA ASP A 27 -16.57 -4.55 -4.85
C ASP A 27 -17.63 -4.15 -3.82
N ALA A 28 -18.78 -4.84 -3.75
CA ALA A 28 -19.77 -4.64 -2.69
C ALA A 28 -19.16 -4.91 -1.29
N LEU A 29 -18.37 -5.97 -1.16
CA LEU A 29 -17.68 -6.28 0.10
C LEU A 29 -16.61 -5.23 0.45
N VAL A 30 -15.84 -4.75 -0.55
CA VAL A 30 -14.87 -3.66 -0.35
C VAL A 30 -15.55 -2.38 0.11
N GLN A 31 -16.65 -1.99 -0.53
CA GLN A 31 -17.40 -0.77 -0.19
C GLN A 31 -18.07 -0.85 1.20
N ALA A 32 -18.35 -2.05 1.70
CA ALA A 32 -18.89 -2.25 3.04
C ALA A 32 -17.85 -2.03 4.16
N GLN A 33 -16.55 -1.91 3.82
CA GLN A 33 -15.54 -1.69 4.85
C GLN A 33 -15.56 -0.23 5.35
N PRO A 34 -15.18 0.02 6.61
CA PRO A 34 -15.16 1.38 7.19
C PRO A 34 -14.27 2.35 6.41
N GLN A 35 -13.23 1.83 5.79
CA GLN A 35 -12.27 2.58 4.99
C GLN A 35 -11.96 1.82 3.69
N PRO A 36 -12.88 1.81 2.72
CA PRO A 36 -12.60 1.24 1.42
C PRO A 36 -11.47 2.02 0.75
N ASN A 37 -10.60 1.32 0.05
CA ASN A 37 -9.54 1.95 -0.74
C ASN A 37 -9.43 1.32 -2.14
N PRO A 38 -8.93 2.07 -3.13
CA PRO A 38 -8.90 1.61 -4.52
C PRO A 38 -8.01 0.38 -4.76
N PHE A 39 -7.05 0.10 -3.90
CA PHE A 39 -6.15 -1.05 -4.04
C PHE A 39 -6.80 -2.39 -3.70
N LEU A 40 -7.91 -2.38 -2.97
CA LEU A 40 -8.72 -3.55 -2.68
C LEU A 40 -9.77 -3.83 -3.76
N SER A 41 -10.02 -2.89 -4.67
CA SER A 41 -11.02 -3.05 -5.72
C SER A 41 -10.73 -4.26 -6.61
N PHE A 42 -11.78 -4.85 -7.16
CA PHE A 42 -11.65 -5.90 -8.15
C PHE A 42 -10.75 -5.46 -9.31
N ALA A 43 -10.96 -4.26 -9.82
CA ALA A 43 -10.19 -3.72 -10.95
C ALA A 43 -8.68 -3.70 -10.70
N PHE A 44 -8.24 -3.25 -9.51
CA PHE A 44 -6.81 -3.18 -9.19
C PHE A 44 -6.18 -4.57 -9.02
N LEU A 45 -6.81 -5.43 -8.21
CA LEU A 45 -6.28 -6.78 -7.94
C LEU A 45 -6.31 -7.65 -9.18
N HIS A 46 -7.41 -7.60 -9.96
CA HIS A 46 -7.53 -8.31 -11.22
C HIS A 46 -6.48 -7.85 -12.24
N ALA A 47 -6.22 -6.53 -12.34
CA ALA A 47 -5.15 -6.01 -13.20
C ALA A 47 -3.77 -6.56 -12.85
N LEU A 48 -3.45 -6.72 -11.55
CA LEU A 48 -2.19 -7.32 -11.09
C LEU A 48 -2.03 -8.77 -11.56
N HIS A 49 -3.11 -9.55 -11.53
CA HIS A 49 -3.08 -10.96 -11.90
C HIS A 49 -3.10 -11.15 -13.42
N GLU A 50 -4.04 -10.53 -14.10
CA GLU A 50 -4.20 -10.67 -15.56
C GLU A 50 -2.99 -10.15 -16.35
N SER A 51 -2.31 -9.13 -15.85
CA SER A 51 -1.06 -8.66 -16.45
C SER A 51 0.13 -9.57 -16.16
N GLY A 52 -0.02 -10.58 -15.29
CA GLY A 52 1.09 -11.40 -14.82
C GLY A 52 2.09 -10.67 -13.94
N SER A 53 1.76 -9.45 -13.45
CA SER A 53 2.64 -8.70 -12.53
C SER A 53 2.70 -9.34 -11.15
N ALA A 54 1.58 -9.87 -10.66
CA ALA A 54 1.49 -10.67 -9.43
C ALA A 54 0.94 -12.07 -9.78
N SER A 55 1.81 -12.97 -10.17
CA SER A 55 1.50 -14.34 -10.61
C SER A 55 2.35 -15.35 -9.85
N GLU A 56 2.04 -16.64 -9.98
CA GLU A 56 2.82 -17.72 -9.40
C GLU A 56 4.28 -17.69 -9.87
N ASP A 57 4.53 -17.46 -11.15
CA ASP A 57 5.89 -17.32 -11.72
C ASP A 57 6.67 -16.14 -11.10
N LYS A 58 5.97 -15.15 -10.55
CA LYS A 58 6.53 -14.02 -9.83
C LYS A 58 6.50 -14.22 -8.31
N GLY A 59 6.23 -15.45 -7.86
CA GLY A 59 6.16 -15.82 -6.45
C GLY A 59 4.96 -15.25 -5.69
N TRP A 60 3.88 -14.90 -6.39
CA TRP A 60 2.62 -14.43 -5.84
C TRP A 60 1.48 -15.34 -6.32
N GLN A 61 1.29 -16.49 -5.69
CA GLN A 61 0.19 -17.41 -6.05
C GLN A 61 -1.07 -17.02 -5.28
N PRO A 62 -2.14 -16.55 -5.95
CA PRO A 62 -3.37 -16.15 -5.28
C PRO A 62 -4.01 -17.31 -4.51
N GLN A 63 -4.42 -17.03 -3.28
CA GLN A 63 -5.06 -17.96 -2.35
C GLN A 63 -6.12 -17.19 -1.56
N TYR A 64 -7.06 -16.51 -2.24
CA TYR A 64 -8.06 -15.69 -1.56
C TYR A 64 -8.94 -16.55 -0.67
N LEU A 65 -8.89 -16.30 0.63
CA LEU A 65 -9.77 -16.97 1.59
C LEU A 65 -11.12 -16.27 1.58
N THR A 66 -12.19 -16.99 1.28
CA THR A 66 -13.54 -16.45 1.12
C THR A 66 -14.55 -17.22 1.95
N LEU A 67 -15.51 -16.52 2.54
CA LEU A 67 -16.65 -17.11 3.23
C LEU A 67 -17.94 -16.79 2.48
N TRP A 68 -18.73 -17.84 2.33
CA TRP A 68 -19.99 -17.80 1.59
C TRP A 68 -21.14 -18.25 2.48
N GLN A 69 -22.24 -17.53 2.42
CA GLN A 69 -23.53 -17.96 2.99
C GLN A 69 -24.48 -18.21 1.82
N SER A 70 -24.86 -19.46 1.62
CA SER A 70 -25.54 -19.91 0.40
C SER A 70 -24.69 -19.57 -0.86
N GLN A 71 -25.10 -18.58 -1.65
CA GLN A 71 -24.39 -18.10 -2.85
C GLN A 71 -23.82 -16.69 -2.68
N ALA A 72 -24.02 -16.06 -1.51
CA ALA A 72 -23.52 -14.72 -1.25
C ALA A 72 -22.13 -14.75 -0.63
N LEU A 73 -21.21 -13.92 -1.14
CA LEU A 73 -19.94 -13.64 -0.51
C LEU A 73 -20.20 -12.78 0.72
N VAL A 74 -19.80 -13.24 1.90
CA VAL A 74 -20.03 -12.53 3.18
C VAL A 74 -18.75 -12.00 3.80
N ALA A 75 -17.60 -12.64 3.52
CA ALA A 75 -16.29 -12.17 3.95
C ALA A 75 -15.17 -12.67 3.03
N ALA A 76 -14.07 -11.93 2.98
CA ALA A 76 -12.89 -12.30 2.21
C ALA A 76 -11.59 -11.72 2.80
N LEU A 77 -10.51 -12.48 2.65
CA LEU A 77 -9.14 -12.07 2.97
C LEU A 77 -8.29 -12.20 1.70
N PRO A 78 -7.79 -11.10 1.10
CA PRO A 78 -6.80 -11.18 0.04
C PRO A 78 -5.54 -11.88 0.57
N MET A 79 -5.18 -13.01 -0.03
CA MET A 79 -4.09 -13.84 0.46
C MET A 79 -3.35 -14.52 -0.69
N TYR A 80 -2.07 -14.84 -0.45
CA TYR A 80 -1.18 -15.47 -1.42
C TYR A 80 -0.33 -16.56 -0.74
N ALA A 81 -0.04 -17.63 -1.48
CA ALA A 81 1.14 -18.42 -1.18
C ALA A 81 2.36 -17.68 -1.78
N LYS A 82 3.33 -17.36 -0.93
CA LYS A 82 4.45 -16.48 -1.28
C LYS A 82 5.75 -17.25 -1.24
N PHE A 83 6.50 -17.20 -2.36
CA PHE A 83 7.71 -18.00 -2.55
C PHE A 83 9.01 -17.21 -2.29
N HIS A 84 8.92 -15.93 -1.97
CA HIS A 84 10.01 -15.04 -1.57
C HIS A 84 9.44 -13.76 -0.95
N SER A 85 10.24 -12.89 -0.32
CA SER A 85 9.74 -11.68 0.35
C SER A 85 9.88 -10.37 -0.46
N TYR A 86 10.13 -10.47 -1.78
CA TYR A 86 10.16 -9.28 -2.63
C TYR A 86 8.75 -8.70 -2.86
N GLY A 87 8.66 -7.37 -2.83
CA GLY A 87 7.42 -6.64 -3.10
C GLY A 87 6.45 -6.52 -1.93
N GLU A 88 6.87 -6.90 -0.70
CA GLU A 88 6.05 -6.88 0.52
C GLU A 88 6.18 -5.56 1.31
N TYR A 89 7.34 -4.91 1.25
CA TYR A 89 7.69 -3.69 2.02
C TYR A 89 7.69 -3.85 3.55
N VAL A 90 7.51 -5.06 4.05
CA VAL A 90 7.77 -5.45 5.44
C VAL A 90 8.84 -6.54 5.40
N PHE A 91 10.04 -6.22 5.88
CA PHE A 91 11.21 -7.07 5.66
C PHE A 91 11.32 -8.17 6.73
N ASP A 92 11.32 -9.42 6.29
CA ASP A 92 11.49 -10.62 7.10
C ASP A 92 12.71 -11.48 6.66
N TRP A 93 13.64 -10.87 5.93
CA TRP A 93 14.84 -11.55 5.42
C TRP A 93 15.65 -12.25 6.51
N ALA A 94 15.75 -11.62 7.69
CA ALA A 94 16.46 -12.20 8.83
C ALA A 94 15.79 -13.50 9.33
N TRP A 95 14.46 -13.57 9.24
CA TRP A 95 13.70 -14.78 9.64
C TRP A 95 13.91 -15.90 8.61
N ALA A 96 13.78 -15.59 7.33
CA ALA A 96 14.04 -16.53 6.25
C ALA A 96 15.48 -17.07 6.30
N ASP A 97 16.47 -16.22 6.58
CA ASP A 97 17.86 -16.63 6.74
C ASP A 97 18.05 -17.52 7.98
N ALA A 98 17.39 -17.24 9.09
CA ALA A 98 17.42 -18.08 10.29
C ALA A 98 16.85 -19.48 10.02
N TYR A 99 15.73 -19.60 9.32
CA TYR A 99 15.16 -20.87 8.88
C TYR A 99 16.16 -21.66 8.02
N ARG A 100 16.70 -21.01 6.98
CA ARG A 100 17.68 -21.62 6.07
C ARG A 100 18.94 -22.14 6.80
N ARG A 101 19.49 -21.38 7.76
CA ARG A 101 20.66 -21.79 8.56
C ARG A 101 20.38 -23.02 9.43
N ASN A 102 19.11 -23.27 9.76
CA ASN A 102 18.70 -24.46 10.53
C ASN A 102 18.17 -25.60 9.65
N GLY A 103 18.30 -25.49 8.31
CA GLY A 103 17.86 -26.54 7.38
C GLY A 103 16.35 -26.69 7.29
N ILE A 104 15.58 -25.62 7.58
CA ILE A 104 14.12 -25.62 7.56
C ILE A 104 13.66 -24.63 6.47
N ASP A 105 12.68 -25.05 5.69
CA ASP A 105 12.10 -24.22 4.64
C ASP A 105 11.23 -23.10 5.23
N TYR A 106 11.50 -21.86 4.83
CA TYR A 106 10.67 -20.70 5.16
C TYR A 106 9.58 -20.46 4.11
N TYR A 107 9.89 -20.72 2.85
CA TYR A 107 8.95 -20.58 1.74
C TYR A 107 8.44 -21.94 1.26
N PRO A 108 7.19 -22.00 0.75
CA PRO A 108 6.22 -20.92 0.69
C PRO A 108 5.66 -20.56 2.08
N LYS A 109 5.18 -19.31 2.21
CA LYS A 109 4.47 -18.79 3.38
C LYS A 109 3.10 -18.25 2.97
N LEU A 110 2.15 -18.14 3.89
CA LEU A 110 0.89 -17.43 3.64
C LEU A 110 1.10 -15.93 3.87
N LEU A 111 0.59 -15.12 2.94
CA LEU A 111 0.71 -13.68 2.99
C LEU A 111 -0.62 -13.01 2.65
N SER A 112 -1.21 -12.28 3.59
CA SER A 112 -2.29 -11.34 3.30
C SER A 112 -1.71 -9.95 3.12
N ALA A 113 -1.70 -9.48 1.88
CA ALA A 113 -1.19 -8.17 1.47
C ALA A 113 -1.79 -7.78 0.12
N ILE A 114 -1.67 -6.51 -0.25
CA ILE A 114 -1.86 -6.07 -1.62
C ILE A 114 -0.47 -6.07 -2.28
N PRO A 115 -0.27 -6.82 -3.39
CA PRO A 115 1.05 -6.92 -4.02
C PRO A 115 1.63 -5.55 -4.37
N PHE A 116 2.90 -5.35 -4.05
CA PHE A 116 3.69 -4.14 -4.34
C PHE A 116 3.11 -2.84 -3.74
N THR A 117 2.21 -2.94 -2.73
CA THR A 117 1.39 -1.81 -2.26
C THR A 117 1.42 -1.71 -0.74
N PRO A 118 2.33 -0.90 -0.17
CA PRO A 118 2.43 -0.69 1.28
C PRO A 118 1.39 0.34 1.77
N VAL A 119 0.11 0.04 1.57
CA VAL A 119 -1.02 0.89 1.98
C VAL A 119 -1.83 0.20 3.06
N THR A 120 -2.11 0.93 4.14
CA THR A 120 -2.98 0.47 5.21
C THR A 120 -4.42 0.34 4.72
N GLY A 121 -5.08 -0.76 5.07
CA GLY A 121 -6.48 -1.01 4.71
C GLY A 121 -6.99 -2.33 5.26
N ALA A 122 -8.29 -2.58 5.06
CA ALA A 122 -8.92 -3.81 5.51
C ALA A 122 -8.24 -5.04 4.90
N ARG A 123 -8.01 -6.04 5.75
CA ARG A 123 -7.57 -7.38 5.33
C ARG A 123 -8.65 -8.40 5.66
N LEU A 124 -9.31 -8.27 6.82
CA LEU A 124 -10.48 -9.06 7.20
C LEU A 124 -11.76 -8.38 6.70
N MET A 125 -11.97 -8.38 5.40
CA MET A 125 -13.16 -7.77 4.81
C MET A 125 -14.40 -8.62 5.14
N ALA A 126 -15.42 -8.02 5.73
CA ALA A 126 -16.68 -8.66 6.05
C ALA A 126 -17.82 -7.64 6.13
N HIS A 127 -19.05 -8.09 5.91
CA HIS A 127 -20.23 -7.24 6.06
C HIS A 127 -20.55 -6.93 7.53
N ASP A 128 -20.14 -7.83 8.44
CA ASP A 128 -20.36 -7.70 9.87
C ASP A 128 -19.24 -8.34 10.71
N ASP A 129 -19.32 -8.16 12.03
CA ASP A 129 -18.32 -8.68 12.95
C ASP A 129 -18.38 -10.22 13.08
N ALA A 130 -19.53 -10.83 12.86
CA ALA A 130 -19.67 -12.29 12.89
C ALA A 130 -18.94 -12.93 11.71
N GLY A 131 -19.11 -12.40 10.49
CA GLY A 131 -18.37 -12.80 9.32
C GLY A 131 -16.86 -12.56 9.46
N ARG A 132 -16.48 -11.44 10.09
CA ARG A 132 -15.06 -11.13 10.36
C ARG A 132 -14.43 -12.12 11.34
N ALA A 133 -15.12 -12.48 12.40
CA ALA A 133 -14.67 -13.50 13.35
C ALA A 133 -14.56 -14.87 12.70
N ALA A 134 -15.57 -15.28 11.93
CA ALA A 134 -15.54 -16.56 11.21
C ALA A 134 -14.43 -16.64 10.16
N LEU A 135 -14.11 -15.52 9.50
CA LEU A 135 -12.98 -15.43 8.56
C LEU A 135 -11.64 -15.61 9.28
N LEU A 136 -11.48 -15.04 10.46
CA LEU A 136 -10.28 -15.18 11.28
C LEU A 136 -10.12 -16.64 11.78
N ASP A 137 -11.22 -17.28 12.20
CA ASP A 137 -11.24 -18.70 12.57
C ASP A 137 -10.85 -19.61 11.39
N ALA A 138 -11.38 -19.31 10.19
CA ALA A 138 -11.03 -20.02 8.96
C ALA A 138 -9.54 -19.84 8.60
N LEU A 139 -8.98 -18.64 8.77
CA LEU A 139 -7.55 -18.40 8.59
C LEU A 139 -6.71 -19.24 9.57
N GLN A 140 -7.07 -19.26 10.85
CA GLN A 140 -6.38 -20.06 11.86
C GLN A 140 -6.47 -21.58 11.57
N ALA A 141 -7.61 -22.05 11.07
CA ALA A 141 -7.76 -23.44 10.65
C ALA A 141 -6.85 -23.75 9.45
N LEU A 142 -6.79 -22.84 8.46
CA LEU A 142 -5.89 -22.97 7.32
C LEU A 142 -4.42 -23.00 7.76
N GLN A 143 -3.99 -22.12 8.65
CA GLN A 143 -2.63 -22.11 9.21
C GLN A 143 -2.22 -23.45 9.81
N ARG A 144 -3.09 -24.01 10.67
CA ARG A 144 -2.81 -25.29 11.33
C ARG A 144 -2.71 -26.46 10.36
N ASN A 145 -3.44 -26.41 9.24
CA ASN A 145 -3.58 -27.53 8.30
C ASN A 145 -2.71 -27.40 7.04
N SER A 146 -2.15 -26.23 6.76
CA SER A 146 -1.40 -25.97 5.52
C SER A 146 0.01 -26.58 5.50
N GLY A 147 0.59 -26.83 6.68
CA GLY A 147 2.00 -27.25 6.79
C GLY A 147 3.01 -26.14 6.42
N LEU A 148 2.55 -24.91 6.15
CA LEU A 148 3.40 -23.78 5.78
C LEU A 148 4.12 -23.20 7.01
N SER A 149 5.27 -22.56 6.78
CA SER A 149 6.15 -22.06 7.84
C SER A 149 5.52 -20.94 8.67
N SER A 150 4.71 -20.08 8.04
CA SER A 150 4.22 -18.85 8.66
C SER A 150 3.05 -18.26 7.90
N THR A 151 2.35 -17.34 8.58
CA THR A 151 1.31 -16.46 8.00
C THR A 151 1.59 -15.02 8.39
N HIS A 152 1.56 -14.15 7.41
CA HIS A 152 1.81 -12.72 7.59
C HIS A 152 0.63 -11.91 7.06
N VAL A 153 0.25 -10.88 7.79
CA VAL A 153 -0.76 -9.90 7.38
C VAL A 153 -0.09 -8.53 7.40
N LEU A 154 0.02 -7.89 6.22
CA LEU A 154 0.75 -6.64 6.08
C LEU A 154 -0.19 -5.47 5.91
N TYR A 155 0.10 -4.39 6.62
CA TYR A 155 -0.66 -3.15 6.60
C TYR A 155 -2.17 -3.33 6.91
N PRO A 156 -2.56 -4.18 7.89
CA PRO A 156 -3.93 -4.16 8.37
C PRO A 156 -4.22 -2.84 9.05
N THR A 157 -5.50 -2.50 9.19
CA THR A 157 -5.91 -1.38 10.05
C THR A 157 -5.55 -1.66 11.52
N GLU A 158 -5.42 -0.63 12.36
CA GLU A 158 -5.08 -0.84 13.78
C GLU A 158 -6.09 -1.72 14.51
N PRO A 159 -7.43 -1.56 14.31
CA PRO A 159 -8.40 -2.49 14.90
C PRO A 159 -8.21 -3.94 14.44
N GLU A 160 -7.90 -4.18 13.15
CA GLU A 160 -7.62 -5.53 12.68
C GLU A 160 -6.31 -6.09 13.24
N ALA A 161 -5.27 -5.25 13.37
CA ALA A 161 -4.02 -5.66 14.01
C ALA A 161 -4.25 -6.09 15.47
N ALA A 162 -5.20 -5.48 16.17
CA ALA A 162 -5.61 -5.90 17.51
C ALA A 162 -6.37 -7.26 17.48
N LEU A 163 -7.25 -7.46 16.50
CA LEU A 163 -7.95 -8.76 16.32
C LEU A 163 -6.94 -9.88 16.01
N PHE A 164 -5.99 -9.67 15.12
CA PHE A 164 -4.92 -10.63 14.85
C PHE A 164 -4.08 -10.94 16.10
N ALA A 165 -3.78 -9.93 16.92
CA ALA A 165 -3.06 -10.15 18.18
C ALA A 165 -3.86 -11.00 19.17
N ALA A 166 -5.17 -10.75 19.30
CA ALA A 166 -6.06 -11.57 20.11
C ALA A 166 -6.14 -13.03 19.61
N ALA A 167 -5.94 -13.24 18.30
CA ALA A 167 -5.87 -14.54 17.66
C ALA A 167 -4.47 -15.18 17.70
N GLY A 168 -3.52 -14.63 18.47
CA GLY A 168 -2.18 -15.19 18.68
C GLY A 168 -1.13 -14.80 17.66
N PHE A 169 -1.38 -13.78 16.83
CA PHE A 169 -0.34 -13.20 15.98
C PHE A 169 0.53 -12.20 16.76
N MET A 170 1.80 -12.17 16.45
CA MET A 170 2.73 -11.15 16.92
C MET A 170 2.55 -9.87 16.11
N ARG A 171 2.38 -8.72 16.76
CA ARG A 171 2.28 -7.42 16.10
C ARG A 171 3.65 -6.80 15.87
N ARG A 172 3.85 -6.20 14.71
CA ARG A 172 5.03 -5.42 14.37
C ARG A 172 4.63 -3.99 14.00
N LYS A 173 5.35 -3.02 14.54
CA LYS A 173 5.17 -1.59 14.23
C LYS A 173 6.04 -1.19 13.04
N GLY A 174 5.51 -0.33 12.19
CA GLY A 174 6.22 0.40 11.17
C GLY A 174 5.87 1.87 11.19
N VAL A 175 6.50 2.66 10.33
CA VAL A 175 6.21 4.08 10.16
C VAL A 175 6.15 4.44 8.68
N GLN A 176 5.22 5.29 8.33
CA GLN A 176 5.11 5.99 7.06
C GLN A 176 4.95 7.49 7.30
N PHE A 177 4.87 8.28 6.23
CA PHE A 177 4.73 9.73 6.33
C PHE A 177 3.53 10.17 5.51
N HIS A 178 2.53 10.72 6.19
CA HIS A 178 1.28 11.16 5.58
C HIS A 178 1.09 12.66 5.78
N TRP A 179 0.56 13.32 4.77
CA TRP A 179 0.09 14.69 4.86
C TRP A 179 -1.42 14.70 5.08
N GLN A 180 -1.89 15.61 5.93
CA GLN A 180 -3.30 15.80 6.25
C GLN A 180 -3.75 17.18 5.79
N ASN A 181 -4.85 17.22 5.05
CA ASN A 181 -5.49 18.46 4.65
C ASN A 181 -6.29 19.04 5.83
N GLN A 182 -5.85 20.19 6.33
CA GLN A 182 -6.53 20.90 7.40
C GLN A 182 -7.60 21.87 6.89
N GLY A 183 -8.15 21.62 5.69
CA GLY A 183 -9.13 22.50 5.06
C GLY A 183 -8.47 23.68 4.33
N TYR A 184 -7.32 23.46 3.73
CA TYR A 184 -6.63 24.51 2.94
C TYR A 184 -7.38 24.78 1.64
N ASP A 185 -7.60 26.07 1.33
CA ASP A 185 -8.18 26.53 0.06
C ASP A 185 -7.11 26.64 -1.04
N THR A 186 -5.86 26.89 -0.64
CA THR A 186 -4.74 27.09 -1.58
C THR A 186 -3.45 26.48 -1.07
N PHE A 187 -2.54 26.16 -1.98
CA PHE A 187 -1.19 25.70 -1.62
C PHE A 187 -0.41 26.74 -0.80
N GLU A 188 -0.61 28.04 -1.05
CA GLU A 188 0.02 29.11 -0.26
C GLU A 188 -0.53 29.16 1.18
N GLN A 189 -1.82 28.89 1.37
CA GLN A 189 -2.39 28.74 2.72
C GLN A 189 -1.73 27.59 3.46
N PHE A 190 -1.60 26.41 2.83
CA PHE A 190 -0.82 25.30 3.39
C PHE A 190 0.60 25.73 3.72
N LEU A 191 1.34 26.35 2.79
CA LEU A 191 2.70 26.81 3.07
C LEU A 191 2.75 27.77 4.25
N SER A 192 1.71 28.59 4.46
CA SER A 192 1.67 29.53 5.57
C SER A 192 1.67 28.89 6.94
N THR A 193 1.26 27.62 7.07
CA THR A 193 1.27 26.85 8.31
C THR A 193 2.64 26.28 8.67
N LEU A 194 3.53 26.16 7.70
CA LEU A 194 4.89 25.64 7.91
C LEU A 194 5.82 26.69 8.52
N GLU A 195 6.89 26.25 9.16
CA GLU A 195 8.00 27.11 9.56
C GLU A 195 8.59 27.90 8.39
N GLN A 196 9.09 29.12 8.68
CA GLN A 196 9.60 30.03 7.64
C GLN A 196 10.69 29.40 6.76
N LYS A 197 11.63 28.66 7.36
CA LYS A 197 12.71 27.97 6.64
C LYS A 197 12.17 26.93 5.66
N LYS A 198 11.16 26.14 6.07
CA LYS A 198 10.54 25.10 5.24
C LYS A 198 9.82 25.72 4.04
N ARG A 199 8.99 26.76 4.28
CA ARG A 199 8.32 27.53 3.20
C ARG A 199 9.30 28.09 2.18
N LYS A 200 10.38 28.73 2.66
CA LYS A 200 11.41 29.32 1.79
C LYS A 200 12.06 28.23 0.91
N ASN A 201 12.35 27.08 1.49
CA ASN A 201 12.95 25.97 0.77
C ASN A 201 12.01 25.42 -0.31
N ILE A 202 10.74 25.15 0.03
CA ILE A 202 9.75 24.66 -0.93
C ILE A 202 9.59 25.62 -2.11
N ARG A 203 9.43 26.92 -1.84
CA ARG A 203 9.34 27.93 -2.90
C ARG A 203 10.60 27.99 -3.78
N ALA A 204 11.78 27.84 -3.18
CA ALA A 204 13.04 27.80 -3.92
C ALA A 204 13.18 26.54 -4.77
N GLU A 205 12.72 25.37 -4.27
CA GLU A 205 12.73 24.11 -5.01
C GLU A 205 11.79 24.20 -6.24
N ARG A 206 10.56 24.68 -6.06
CA ARG A 206 9.59 24.89 -7.15
C ARG A 206 10.10 25.88 -8.20
N ARG A 207 10.70 27.00 -7.76
CA ARG A 207 11.29 28.00 -8.66
C ARG A 207 12.40 27.40 -9.52
N LYS A 208 13.28 26.54 -8.98
CA LYS A 208 14.33 25.88 -9.76
C LYS A 208 13.78 25.05 -10.91
N VAL A 209 12.68 24.34 -10.69
CA VAL A 209 12.01 23.57 -11.74
C VAL A 209 11.44 24.50 -12.82
N HIS A 210 10.77 25.57 -12.41
CA HIS A 210 10.23 26.55 -13.34
C HIS A 210 11.34 27.27 -14.16
N GLU A 211 12.43 27.70 -13.51
CA GLU A 211 13.58 28.36 -14.16
C GLU A 211 14.32 27.44 -15.13
N ALA A 212 14.19 26.10 -14.96
CA ALA A 212 14.71 25.12 -15.92
C ALA A 212 13.81 24.96 -17.17
N GLY A 213 12.76 25.77 -17.32
CA GLY A 213 11.82 25.70 -18.45
C GLY A 213 10.91 24.47 -18.44
N ILE A 214 10.67 23.89 -17.25
CA ILE A 214 9.86 22.69 -17.09
C ILE A 214 8.42 23.09 -16.75
N SER A 215 7.47 22.58 -17.52
CA SER A 215 6.03 22.64 -17.26
C SER A 215 5.50 21.34 -16.69
N LEU A 216 4.41 21.38 -15.93
CA LEU A 216 3.80 20.24 -15.28
C LEU A 216 2.37 20.05 -15.78
N ARG A 217 2.00 18.80 -16.05
CA ARG A 217 0.66 18.42 -16.51
C ARG A 217 0.09 17.36 -15.57
N GLN A 218 -1.04 17.65 -14.94
CA GLN A 218 -1.82 16.69 -14.17
C GLN A 218 -2.81 16.02 -15.10
N VAL A 219 -2.71 14.70 -15.25
CA VAL A 219 -3.52 13.92 -16.20
C VAL A 219 -4.30 12.87 -15.39
N ARG A 220 -5.62 13.00 -15.36
CA ARG A 220 -6.47 11.96 -14.75
C ARG A 220 -6.49 10.72 -15.64
N GLY A 221 -6.73 9.56 -15.07
CA GLY A 221 -6.71 8.30 -15.82
C GLY A 221 -7.64 8.30 -17.04
N ARG A 222 -8.81 8.95 -16.94
CA ARG A 222 -9.76 9.12 -18.07
C ARG A 222 -9.21 9.95 -19.24
N ASP A 223 -8.23 10.81 -18.97
CA ASP A 223 -7.64 11.72 -19.94
C ASP A 223 -6.26 11.24 -20.42
N ALA A 224 -5.73 10.16 -19.80
CA ALA A 224 -4.44 9.59 -20.12
C ALA A 224 -4.52 8.73 -21.39
N GLY A 225 -3.76 9.14 -22.41
CA GLY A 225 -3.62 8.35 -23.62
C GLY A 225 -2.55 7.24 -23.51
N GLU A 226 -2.54 6.34 -24.47
CA GLU A 226 -1.54 5.25 -24.50
C GLU A 226 -0.10 5.79 -24.49
N ALA A 227 0.17 6.91 -25.14
CA ALA A 227 1.48 7.56 -25.15
C ALA A 227 1.92 8.02 -23.74
N ASP A 228 0.99 8.50 -22.90
CA ASP A 228 1.28 8.85 -21.50
C ASP A 228 1.67 7.63 -20.68
N TRP A 229 0.96 6.51 -20.86
CA TRP A 229 1.26 5.25 -20.19
C TRP A 229 2.59 4.65 -20.63
N GLN A 230 2.88 4.64 -21.92
CA GLN A 230 4.17 4.20 -22.46
C GLN A 230 5.32 5.07 -21.95
N PHE A 231 5.10 6.39 -21.86
CA PHE A 231 6.10 7.30 -21.31
C PHE A 231 6.31 7.05 -19.81
N PHE A 232 5.23 6.95 -19.02
CA PHE A 232 5.32 6.62 -17.61
C PHE A 232 6.08 5.30 -17.40
N LYS A 233 5.77 4.25 -18.19
CA LYS A 233 6.46 2.95 -18.10
C LYS A 233 7.96 3.08 -18.36
N ARG A 234 8.38 3.90 -19.30
CA ARG A 234 9.82 4.17 -19.53
C ARG A 234 10.47 4.83 -18.32
N CYS A 235 9.82 5.79 -17.69
CA CYS A 235 10.30 6.43 -16.47
C CYS A 235 10.39 5.42 -15.31
N TYR A 236 9.36 4.61 -15.14
CA TYR A 236 9.30 3.55 -14.14
C TYR A 236 10.46 2.56 -14.30
N ASP A 237 10.69 2.04 -15.50
CA ASP A 237 11.79 1.12 -15.78
C ASP A 237 13.16 1.76 -15.56
N GLN A 238 13.29 3.04 -15.89
CA GLN A 238 14.55 3.77 -15.68
C GLN A 238 14.92 3.83 -14.20
N THR A 239 13.95 4.10 -13.32
CA THR A 239 14.19 4.11 -11.88
C THR A 239 14.69 2.75 -11.38
N TYR A 240 14.09 1.65 -11.82
CA TYR A 240 14.56 0.32 -11.44
C TYR A 240 15.97 0.00 -11.97
N ARG A 241 16.28 0.40 -13.20
CA ARG A 241 17.65 0.24 -13.77
C ARG A 241 18.69 1.01 -12.96
N GLU A 242 18.37 2.24 -12.56
CA GLU A 242 19.26 3.07 -11.73
C GLU A 242 19.54 2.47 -10.35
N HIS A 243 18.57 1.71 -9.82
CA HIS A 243 18.70 0.99 -8.55
C HIS A 243 19.17 -0.47 -8.69
N TYR A 244 19.60 -0.90 -9.87
CA TYR A 244 20.03 -2.29 -10.16
C TYR A 244 18.99 -3.33 -9.75
N SER A 245 17.72 -3.02 -9.99
CA SER A 245 16.56 -3.79 -9.57
C SER A 245 15.68 -4.13 -10.77
N THR A 246 14.76 -5.08 -10.60
CA THR A 246 13.82 -5.50 -11.66
C THR A 246 12.43 -4.89 -11.41
N PRO A 247 11.81 -4.27 -12.43
CA PRO A 247 10.46 -3.75 -12.34
C PRO A 247 9.45 -4.86 -11.97
N TYR A 248 8.59 -4.60 -11.00
CA TYR A 248 7.51 -5.53 -10.63
C TYR A 248 6.33 -5.48 -11.59
N LEU A 249 6.00 -4.29 -12.08
CA LEU A 249 4.81 -4.02 -12.88
C LEU A 249 5.17 -3.83 -14.35
N ASN A 250 4.36 -4.37 -15.25
CA ASN A 250 4.53 -4.25 -16.69
C ASN A 250 3.57 -3.20 -17.30
N LEU A 251 3.69 -2.94 -18.60
CA LEU A 251 2.85 -1.96 -19.28
C LEU A 251 1.38 -2.38 -19.27
N ASP A 252 1.09 -3.69 -19.43
CA ASP A 252 -0.28 -4.21 -19.44
C ASP A 252 -1.01 -3.90 -18.12
N PHE A 253 -0.33 -4.00 -16.97
CA PHE A 253 -0.90 -3.58 -15.70
C PHE A 253 -1.31 -2.09 -15.71
N PHE A 254 -0.44 -1.21 -16.19
CA PHE A 254 -0.73 0.23 -16.23
C PHE A 254 -1.89 0.57 -17.17
N LEU A 255 -1.94 -0.07 -18.33
CA LEU A 255 -3.06 0.11 -19.28
C LEU A 255 -4.38 -0.37 -18.65
N ARG A 256 -4.39 -1.54 -17.98
CA ARG A 256 -5.59 -2.07 -17.31
C ARG A 256 -6.12 -1.17 -16.19
N ILE A 257 -5.27 -0.61 -15.34
CA ILE A 257 -5.75 0.34 -14.32
C ILE A 257 -6.25 1.63 -14.95
N GLY A 258 -5.65 2.10 -16.04
CA GLY A 258 -6.14 3.23 -16.80
C GLY A 258 -7.53 2.99 -17.43
N GLU A 259 -7.80 1.77 -17.88
CA GLU A 259 -9.07 1.37 -18.49
C GLU A 259 -10.16 1.08 -17.43
N HIS A 260 -9.84 0.29 -16.39
CA HIS A 260 -10.85 -0.24 -15.50
C HIS A 260 -11.05 0.56 -14.21
N MET A 261 -10.15 1.51 -13.88
CA MET A 261 -10.28 2.40 -12.74
C MET A 261 -9.81 3.85 -13.05
N PRO A 262 -10.25 4.44 -14.19
CA PRO A 262 -9.72 5.73 -14.66
C PRO A 262 -9.97 6.89 -13.69
N ASP A 263 -11.00 6.80 -12.87
CA ASP A 263 -11.37 7.81 -11.87
C ASP A 263 -10.51 7.78 -10.61
N HIS A 264 -9.66 6.76 -10.49
CA HIS A 264 -8.76 6.56 -9.36
C HIS A 264 -7.29 6.80 -9.70
N VAL A 265 -6.96 7.22 -10.92
CA VAL A 265 -5.58 7.35 -11.39
C VAL A 265 -5.24 8.81 -11.69
N LEU A 266 -4.07 9.23 -11.21
CA LEU A 266 -3.46 10.52 -11.55
C LEU A 266 -2.02 10.29 -12.03
N LEU A 267 -1.69 10.80 -13.21
CA LEU A 267 -0.32 10.98 -13.67
C LEU A 267 0.07 12.45 -13.52
N VAL A 268 1.25 12.72 -12.99
CA VAL A 268 1.89 14.03 -13.05
C VAL A 268 3.06 13.93 -14.01
N ILE A 269 2.98 14.59 -15.15
CA ILE A 269 3.98 14.55 -16.22
C ILE A 269 4.68 15.89 -16.30
N ALA A 270 6.00 15.85 -16.21
CA ALA A 270 6.87 17.01 -16.43
C ALA A 270 7.33 17.04 -17.88
N GLU A 271 7.26 18.22 -18.49
CA GLU A 271 7.62 18.46 -19.89
C GLU A 271 8.62 19.61 -20.01
N ARG A 272 9.57 19.45 -20.91
CA ARG A 272 10.53 20.48 -21.29
C ARG A 272 10.62 20.54 -22.81
N ASP A 273 10.54 21.73 -23.39
CA ASP A 273 10.51 21.91 -24.84
C ASP A 273 9.45 21.03 -25.54
N ALA A 274 8.25 20.97 -24.95
CA ALA A 274 7.13 20.12 -25.37
C ALA A 274 7.44 18.60 -25.39
N ARG A 275 8.46 18.15 -24.68
CA ARG A 275 8.81 16.72 -24.57
C ARG A 275 8.67 16.26 -23.11
N PRO A 276 8.01 15.14 -22.84
CA PRO A 276 7.91 14.60 -21.51
C PRO A 276 9.27 14.08 -21.04
N ILE A 277 9.67 14.44 -19.81
CA ILE A 277 10.97 14.13 -19.22
C ILE A 277 10.91 13.35 -17.91
N ALA A 278 9.79 13.45 -17.17
CA ALA A 278 9.58 12.69 -15.92
C ALA A 278 8.09 12.48 -15.70
N ALA A 279 7.74 11.45 -14.91
CA ALA A 279 6.36 11.21 -14.53
C ALA A 279 6.24 10.56 -13.16
N SER A 280 5.14 10.89 -12.45
CA SER A 280 4.67 10.21 -11.23
C SER A 280 3.33 9.57 -11.49
N LEU A 281 3.12 8.37 -10.93
CA LEU A 281 1.83 7.70 -10.84
C LEU A 281 1.33 7.77 -9.41
N LEU A 282 0.08 8.20 -9.26
CA LEU A 282 -0.63 8.22 -8.00
C LEU A 282 -1.99 7.55 -8.19
N ILE A 283 -2.45 6.91 -7.14
CA ILE A 283 -3.82 6.37 -7.06
C ILE A 283 -4.57 7.21 -6.04
N TYR A 284 -5.86 7.44 -6.22
CA TYR A 284 -6.64 8.25 -5.29
C TYR A 284 -8.10 7.82 -5.20
N ASP A 285 -8.74 8.22 -4.12
CA ASP A 285 -10.18 8.21 -3.92
C ASP A 285 -10.64 9.56 -3.35
N GLN A 286 -11.87 9.64 -2.87
CA GLN A 286 -12.42 10.87 -2.28
C GLN A 286 -11.76 11.24 -0.94
N ARG A 287 -11.07 10.31 -0.28
CA ARG A 287 -10.45 10.51 1.04
C ARG A 287 -8.96 10.72 0.97
N ALA A 288 -8.26 9.95 0.14
CA ALA A 288 -6.81 9.90 0.14
C ALA A 288 -6.21 9.81 -1.26
N LEU A 289 -5.02 10.39 -1.40
CA LEU A 289 -4.11 10.25 -2.52
C LEU A 289 -2.91 9.42 -2.09
N TYR A 290 -2.49 8.49 -2.92
CA TYR A 290 -1.42 7.55 -2.64
C TYR A 290 -0.32 7.69 -3.68
N GLY A 291 0.84 8.20 -3.28
CA GLY A 291 2.04 8.25 -4.12
C GLY A 291 2.58 6.84 -4.36
N ARG A 292 2.69 6.45 -5.64
CA ARG A 292 3.09 5.07 -5.95
C ARG A 292 4.47 4.99 -6.59
N TYR A 293 4.64 5.56 -7.74
CA TYR A 293 5.87 5.44 -8.52
C TYR A 293 6.27 6.76 -9.14
N TRP A 294 7.56 6.99 -9.24
CA TRP A 294 8.16 8.13 -9.92
C TRP A 294 9.37 7.66 -10.72
N GLY A 295 9.62 8.35 -11.83
CA GLY A 295 10.84 8.19 -12.59
C GLY A 295 11.06 9.33 -13.57
N CYS A 296 12.29 9.45 -14.06
CA CYS A 296 12.64 10.45 -15.06
C CYS A 296 13.59 9.85 -16.10
N ILE A 297 13.56 10.42 -17.29
CA ILE A 297 14.53 10.14 -18.35
C ILE A 297 15.53 11.29 -18.52
N GLU A 298 15.25 12.45 -17.90
CA GLU A 298 16.12 13.60 -17.84
C GLU A 298 16.14 14.14 -16.39
N GLN A 299 17.31 14.21 -15.78
CA GLN A 299 17.47 14.60 -14.39
C GLN A 299 17.55 16.11 -14.23
N HIS A 300 16.71 16.68 -13.37
CA HIS A 300 16.72 18.08 -12.96
C HIS A 300 16.63 18.23 -11.45
N ALA A 301 17.26 19.28 -10.94
CA ALA A 301 17.22 19.59 -9.52
C ALA A 301 15.79 19.83 -9.05
N CYS A 302 15.36 19.16 -7.98
CA CYS A 302 14.05 19.26 -7.34
C CYS A 302 12.87 18.73 -8.16
N LEU A 303 13.08 18.18 -9.37
CA LEU A 303 12.01 17.66 -10.24
C LEU A 303 11.20 16.57 -9.56
N HIS A 304 11.86 15.65 -8.85
CA HIS A 304 11.19 14.61 -8.04
C HIS A 304 10.21 15.23 -7.02
N PHE A 305 10.63 16.29 -6.32
CA PHE A 305 9.76 16.91 -5.31
C PHE A 305 8.57 17.61 -5.94
N GLU A 306 8.76 18.24 -7.08
CA GLU A 306 7.67 18.90 -7.80
C GLU A 306 6.62 17.89 -8.28
N THR A 307 7.06 16.81 -8.95
CA THR A 307 6.16 15.83 -9.57
C THR A 307 5.54 14.84 -8.56
N ALA A 308 6.29 14.48 -7.50
CA ALA A 308 5.85 13.44 -6.56
C ALA A 308 5.22 13.99 -5.27
N TYR A 309 5.39 15.31 -4.98
CA TYR A 309 4.83 15.90 -3.76
C TYR A 309 4.07 17.20 -4.01
N TYR A 310 4.66 18.23 -4.67
CA TYR A 310 4.02 19.54 -4.72
C TYR A 310 2.81 19.58 -5.64
N GLN A 311 2.89 19.02 -6.82
CA GLN A 311 1.74 18.86 -7.72
C GLN A 311 0.64 17.97 -7.12
N PRO A 312 0.95 16.83 -6.50
CA PRO A 312 -0.02 16.02 -5.75
C PRO A 312 -0.66 16.74 -4.57
N LEU A 313 0.07 17.56 -3.82
CA LEU A 313 -0.49 18.39 -2.73
C LEU A 313 -1.47 19.43 -3.27
N GLU A 314 -1.14 20.12 -4.37
CA GLU A 314 -2.06 21.02 -5.05
C GLU A 314 -3.31 20.30 -5.53
N PHE A 315 -3.16 19.07 -6.06
CA PHE A 315 -4.29 18.24 -6.46
C PHE A 315 -5.19 17.89 -5.28
N CYS A 316 -4.62 17.47 -4.13
CA CYS A 316 -5.38 17.19 -2.92
C CYS A 316 -6.17 18.40 -2.45
N ILE A 317 -5.53 19.57 -2.38
CA ILE A 317 -6.17 20.83 -1.94
C ILE A 317 -7.31 21.19 -2.89
N ALA A 318 -7.06 21.20 -4.20
CA ALA A 318 -8.04 21.57 -5.21
C ALA A 318 -9.27 20.64 -5.29
N ASN A 319 -9.12 19.37 -4.85
CA ASN A 319 -10.19 18.35 -4.89
C ASN A 319 -10.73 18.02 -3.50
N GLY A 320 -10.32 18.71 -2.43
CA GLY A 320 -10.78 18.46 -1.06
C GLY A 320 -10.39 17.09 -0.50
N ILE A 321 -9.32 16.47 -1.04
CA ILE A 321 -8.82 15.18 -0.56
C ILE A 321 -8.17 15.37 0.81
N ALA A 322 -8.58 14.55 1.78
CA ALA A 322 -8.23 14.74 3.18
C ALA A 322 -6.79 14.31 3.53
N ALA A 323 -6.24 13.31 2.85
CA ALA A 323 -4.92 12.77 3.17
C ALA A 323 -4.08 12.51 1.92
N PHE A 324 -2.74 12.60 2.08
CA PHE A 324 -1.80 12.14 1.05
C PHE A 324 -0.75 11.23 1.69
N GLU A 325 -0.77 9.96 1.29
CA GLU A 325 0.22 8.95 1.67
C GLU A 325 1.40 9.00 0.69
N GLY A 326 2.53 9.50 1.16
CA GLY A 326 3.70 9.75 0.32
C GLY A 326 4.54 8.52 -0.05
N GLY A 327 4.05 7.27 0.20
CA GLY A 327 4.79 6.02 -0.01
C GLY A 327 5.64 5.59 1.19
N ALA A 328 6.31 4.43 1.09
CA ALA A 328 6.85 3.66 2.21
C ALA A 328 8.03 4.29 2.98
N GLN A 329 8.82 5.20 2.39
CA GLN A 329 10.06 5.67 3.01
C GLN A 329 10.23 7.19 2.88
N GLY A 330 11.08 7.77 3.75
CA GLY A 330 11.70 9.06 3.58
C GLY A 330 11.33 10.15 4.58
N GLU A 331 12.16 10.32 5.61
CA GLU A 331 12.07 11.45 6.56
C GLU A 331 12.12 12.84 5.87
N HIS A 332 12.71 12.91 4.65
CA HIS A 332 12.72 14.14 3.86
C HIS A 332 11.32 14.69 3.55
N LYS A 333 10.29 13.85 3.61
CA LYS A 333 8.89 14.22 3.45
C LYS A 333 8.40 15.13 4.58
N MET A 334 8.96 15.00 5.78
CA MET A 334 8.62 15.86 6.92
C MET A 334 8.86 17.34 6.62
N ALA A 335 9.96 17.66 5.94
CA ALA A 335 10.24 19.03 5.52
C ALA A 335 9.17 19.62 4.58
N ARG A 336 8.24 18.80 4.07
CA ARG A 336 7.14 19.13 3.16
C ARG A 336 5.77 18.97 3.79
N GLY A 337 5.71 18.88 5.13
CA GLY A 337 4.46 18.81 5.87
C GLY A 337 3.86 17.41 6.03
N PHE A 338 4.59 16.35 5.68
CA PHE A 338 4.17 14.99 5.99
C PHE A 338 4.58 14.65 7.43
N LEU A 339 3.67 14.09 8.19
CA LEU A 339 3.93 13.67 9.57
C LEU A 339 4.06 12.15 9.66
N PRO A 340 4.79 11.63 10.66
CA PRO A 340 4.93 10.20 10.86
C PRO A 340 3.59 9.59 11.26
N GLU A 341 3.23 8.50 10.59
CA GLU A 341 2.03 7.70 10.85
C GLU A 341 2.43 6.26 11.14
N GLN A 342 1.92 5.68 12.22
CA GLN A 342 2.21 4.32 12.61
C GLN A 342 1.49 3.34 11.71
N THR A 343 2.20 2.32 11.22
CA THR A 343 1.64 1.21 10.47
C THR A 343 1.83 -0.10 11.22
N TRP A 344 1.06 -1.11 10.84
CA TRP A 344 1.07 -2.40 11.48
C TRP A 344 1.30 -3.54 10.50
N SER A 345 1.88 -4.62 11.00
CA SER A 345 1.80 -5.96 10.43
C SER A 345 1.61 -6.99 11.53
N ALA A 346 1.05 -8.15 11.17
CA ALA A 346 0.79 -9.23 12.09
C ALA A 346 1.43 -10.52 11.55
N HIS A 347 2.07 -11.29 12.41
CA HIS A 347 2.91 -12.43 12.05
C HIS A 347 2.63 -13.64 12.93
N TRP A 348 2.45 -14.78 12.32
CA TRP A 348 2.35 -16.07 13.00
C TRP A 348 3.37 -17.05 12.39
N LEU A 349 4.12 -17.76 13.21
CA LEU A 349 5.11 -18.76 12.80
C LEU A 349 4.74 -20.13 13.37
N ALA A 350 4.79 -21.15 12.53
CA ALA A 350 4.40 -22.52 12.91
C ALA A 350 5.40 -23.16 13.88
N HIS A 351 6.69 -22.89 13.72
CA HIS A 351 7.73 -23.52 14.53
C HIS A 351 7.92 -22.77 15.86
N PRO A 352 7.67 -23.40 17.03
CA PRO A 352 7.65 -22.72 18.34
C PRO A 352 8.93 -21.94 18.66
N SER A 353 10.11 -22.55 18.46
CA SER A 353 11.39 -21.90 18.79
C SER A 353 11.66 -20.66 17.94
N PHE A 354 11.23 -20.66 16.66
CA PHE A 354 11.33 -19.47 15.81
C PHE A 354 10.28 -18.43 16.20
N SER A 355 9.06 -18.85 16.54
CA SER A 355 8.02 -17.96 17.05
C SER A 355 8.51 -17.20 18.29
N ASP A 356 9.06 -17.92 19.30
CA ASP A 356 9.61 -17.31 20.50
C ASP A 356 10.77 -16.35 20.22
N ALA A 357 11.64 -16.69 19.27
CA ALA A 357 12.78 -15.85 18.89
C ALA A 357 12.31 -14.57 18.19
N VAL A 358 11.36 -14.69 17.27
CA VAL A 358 10.77 -13.55 16.55
C VAL A 358 9.98 -12.67 17.53
N GLU A 359 9.23 -13.24 18.47
CA GLU A 359 8.51 -12.46 19.47
C GLU A 359 9.43 -11.60 20.32
N ARG A 360 10.56 -12.17 20.80
CA ARG A 360 11.57 -11.39 21.53
C ARG A 360 12.17 -10.27 20.69
N PHE A 361 12.49 -10.56 19.43
CA PHE A 361 12.98 -9.57 18.48
C PHE A 361 11.98 -8.43 18.28
N LEU A 362 10.71 -8.74 18.01
CA LEU A 362 9.67 -7.75 17.76
C LEU A 362 9.36 -6.89 18.98
N ARG A 363 9.47 -7.44 20.20
CA ARG A 363 9.35 -6.65 21.43
C ARG A 363 10.47 -5.61 21.56
N GLN A 364 11.71 -5.98 21.20
CA GLN A 364 12.85 -5.06 21.22
C GLN A 364 12.74 -4.00 20.13
N GLU A 365 12.45 -4.43 18.88
CA GLU A 365 12.24 -3.54 17.72
C GLU A 365 11.11 -2.55 18.00
N GLY A 366 9.99 -3.01 18.58
CA GLY A 366 8.84 -2.17 18.90
C GLY A 366 9.14 -1.06 19.90
N ARG A 367 10.06 -1.27 20.86
CA ARG A 367 10.53 -0.21 21.77
C ARG A 367 11.34 0.84 21.01
N GLY A 368 12.24 0.40 20.14
CA GLY A 368 13.01 1.29 19.27
C GLY A 368 12.13 2.09 18.31
N MET A 369 11.12 1.45 17.72
CA MET A 369 10.18 2.12 16.83
C MET A 369 9.32 3.18 17.56
N SER A 370 8.92 2.92 18.81
CA SER A 370 8.20 3.93 19.61
C SER A 370 9.08 5.14 19.90
N ALA A 371 10.32 4.95 20.34
CA ALA A 371 11.26 6.04 20.57
C ALA A 371 11.56 6.83 19.28
N TYR A 372 11.66 6.14 18.14
CA TYR A 372 11.87 6.79 16.85
C TYR A 372 10.64 7.64 16.43
N LEU A 373 9.42 7.17 16.67
CA LEU A 373 8.22 7.96 16.41
C LEU A 373 8.16 9.22 17.29
N ASP A 374 8.54 9.10 18.57
CA ASP A 374 8.61 10.24 19.48
C ASP A 374 9.62 11.28 18.98
N GLU A 375 10.83 10.85 18.59
CA GLU A 375 11.85 11.74 18.00
C GLU A 375 11.38 12.42 16.71
N LEU A 376 10.67 11.69 15.84
CA LEU A 376 10.10 12.27 14.62
C LEU A 376 9.04 13.33 14.93
N ASN A 377 8.19 13.10 15.93
CA ASN A 377 7.15 14.04 16.34
C ASN A 377 7.74 15.36 16.91
N GLU A 378 8.92 15.30 17.55
CA GLU A 378 9.64 16.51 17.98
C GLU A 378 10.12 17.39 16.82
N ARG A 379 10.29 16.80 15.63
CA ARG A 379 10.74 17.48 14.40
C ARG A 379 9.58 18.00 13.53
N ASN A 380 8.43 18.27 14.13
CA ASN A 380 7.23 18.76 13.46
C ASN A 380 7.54 20.01 12.61
N PRO A 381 7.24 20.02 11.30
CA PRO A 381 7.57 21.13 10.39
C PRO A 381 6.58 22.31 10.46
N PHE A 382 5.45 22.12 11.14
CA PHE A 382 4.44 23.15 11.29
C PHE A 382 4.81 24.15 12.41
N LYS A 383 4.26 25.34 12.32
CA LYS A 383 4.39 26.35 13.38
C LYS A 383 3.70 25.86 14.64
N SER A 384 4.33 26.07 15.79
CA SER A 384 3.74 25.92 17.12
C SER A 384 2.73 27.02 17.41
#